data_dc3dc8ca8bc57dfe7fcf41e7b31f73bf
#
_entry.id   dc3dc8ca8bc57dfe7fcf41e7b31f73bf
#
_cell.length_a   1.000
_cell.length_b   1.000
_cell.length_c   1.000
_cell.angle_alpha   90.00
_cell.angle_beta   90.00
_cell.angle_gamma   90.00
#
_symmetry.space_group_name_H-M   'P 1'
#
loop_
_entity.id
_entity.type
_entity.pdbx_description
1 polymer ?
#
loop_
_entity_poly.entity_id
_entity_poly.type
_entity_poly.pdbx_seq_one_letter_code
_entity_poly.pdbx_strand_id
1 'polypeptide(L)'
;MSRRGRIWQEGRPKDAPALRGAPWYFVVDVASPGAPRRQVRRRGFPTRESAQNALDELLSSVRTGAYVEPSRLAFGDYLRVWLDGLATSGRRPTTINGYRRKVTTYVLKDPLAQVPLQTVTAADLDAFYSRLLSRDGRPLSLTTVRHVHTILSRALTDAERRDLIVRNVARRATPPSPTAARSPEARTWTPEQLRTFLHTAGDHHHGALFRLAAMTGLRRGELCGLRWSDVDIAAGRLLVRRTITAVDRQIVEGTVKSARSRRAVDLDPETARVLRAHRRRQLEERMLIGVGYTDHDLVFAAPDGAPWNPDAVGRAFTRAAAHTALPRIRFHDLRHSHATHLLAAGANPRLVSERLGHATVGFTLDVYGHVMPGQQADAAAAVAALVDG
;
A
#
# COMPACT_ATOMS: atom_id res chain seq x y z
N MET A 1 20.19 21.06 -37.63
CA MET A 1 19.31 21.94 -38.47
C MET A 1 18.44 22.77 -37.54
N SER A 2 18.45 24.12 -37.71
CA SER A 2 17.66 25.05 -36.89
C SER A 2 16.17 24.79 -37.13
N ARG A 3 15.40 24.50 -36.05
CA ARG A 3 13.93 24.38 -36.08
C ARG A 3 13.30 25.76 -36.29
N ARG A 4 13.34 26.29 -37.50
CA ARG A 4 12.73 27.59 -37.84
C ARG A 4 11.23 27.37 -38.04
N GLY A 5 10.41 27.83 -37.12
CA GLY A 5 8.98 28.02 -37.37
C GLY A 5 8.73 29.10 -38.45
N ARG A 6 7.65 28.98 -39.17
CA ARG A 6 7.24 29.99 -40.16
C ARG A 6 5.93 30.63 -39.70
N ILE A 7 5.87 31.93 -39.87
CA ILE A 7 4.68 32.75 -39.49
C ILE A 7 4.00 33.27 -40.75
N TRP A 8 2.70 33.14 -40.79
CA TRP A 8 1.87 33.63 -41.89
C TRP A 8 0.65 34.39 -41.35
N GLN A 9 0.04 35.15 -42.21
CA GLN A 9 -1.26 35.80 -41.97
C GLN A 9 -2.36 34.99 -42.65
N GLU A 10 -3.50 34.85 -42.02
CA GLU A 10 -4.61 34.05 -42.55
C GLU A 10 -5.21 34.70 -43.78
N GLY A 11 -5.44 33.92 -44.84
CA GLY A 11 -5.98 34.44 -46.12
C GLY A 11 -5.00 35.22 -46.99
N ARG A 12 -3.75 35.46 -46.57
CA ARG A 12 -2.74 36.24 -47.34
C ARG A 12 -2.04 35.35 -48.38
N PRO A 13 -2.06 35.70 -49.67
CA PRO A 13 -1.23 35.08 -50.67
C PRO A 13 0.27 35.28 -50.39
N LYS A 14 1.12 34.40 -50.92
CA LYS A 14 2.53 34.31 -50.53
C LYS A 14 3.30 35.64 -50.65
N ASP A 15 3.04 36.45 -51.62
CA ASP A 15 3.80 37.69 -51.87
C ASP A 15 2.91 38.96 -51.79
N ALA A 16 1.73 38.89 -51.20
CA ALA A 16 0.81 40.00 -51.03
C ALA A 16 1.16 40.85 -49.78
N PRO A 17 0.78 42.16 -49.73
CA PRO A 17 0.91 42.98 -48.53
C PRO A 17 0.04 42.43 -47.37
N ALA A 18 0.36 42.83 -46.12
CA ALA A 18 -0.37 42.38 -44.93
C ALA A 18 -1.86 42.80 -45.01
N LEU A 19 -2.75 41.87 -44.75
CA LEU A 19 -4.21 42.09 -44.71
C LEU A 19 -4.61 42.78 -43.40
N ARG A 20 -5.36 43.89 -43.51
CA ARG A 20 -5.88 44.60 -42.32
C ARG A 20 -6.83 43.71 -41.55
N GLY A 21 -6.57 43.48 -40.23
CA GLY A 21 -7.47 42.74 -39.33
C GLY A 21 -7.43 41.23 -39.43
N ALA A 22 -6.71 40.64 -40.41
CA ALA A 22 -6.62 39.20 -40.51
C ALA A 22 -5.64 38.62 -39.45
N PRO A 23 -6.01 37.54 -38.73
CA PRO A 23 -5.18 36.99 -37.69
C PRO A 23 -3.93 36.28 -38.22
N TRP A 24 -2.90 36.23 -37.40
CA TRP A 24 -1.63 35.55 -37.70
C TRP A 24 -1.62 34.13 -37.17
N TYR A 25 -0.81 33.28 -37.77
CA TYR A 25 -0.58 31.91 -37.33
C TYR A 25 0.85 31.48 -37.61
N PHE A 26 1.30 30.46 -36.90
CA PHE A 26 2.60 29.82 -37.17
C PHE A 26 2.47 28.31 -37.29
N VAL A 27 3.44 27.73 -37.99
CA VAL A 27 3.67 26.28 -38.05
C VAL A 27 5.11 25.98 -37.71
N VAL A 28 5.34 25.02 -36.81
CA VAL A 28 6.68 24.62 -36.39
C VAL A 28 6.75 23.12 -36.25
N ASP A 29 7.88 22.54 -36.56
CA ASP A 29 8.15 21.12 -36.32
C ASP A 29 8.71 20.93 -34.91
N VAL A 30 7.99 20.18 -34.09
CA VAL A 30 8.34 19.87 -32.69
C VAL A 30 8.94 18.47 -32.50
N ALA A 31 9.11 17.71 -33.60
CA ALA A 31 9.68 16.37 -33.55
C ALA A 31 11.09 16.36 -32.94
N SER A 32 11.43 15.34 -32.15
CA SER A 32 12.78 15.11 -31.68
C SER A 32 13.72 14.73 -32.85
N PRO A 33 15.01 14.97 -32.77
CA PRO A 33 15.95 14.54 -33.81
C PRO A 33 15.81 13.04 -34.06
N GLY A 34 15.61 12.66 -35.33
CA GLY A 34 15.44 11.27 -35.76
C GLY A 34 13.99 10.72 -35.65
N ALA A 35 13.06 11.46 -35.06
CA ALA A 35 11.64 11.08 -35.02
C ALA A 35 10.87 11.56 -36.26
N PRO A 36 9.72 10.92 -36.59
CA PRO A 36 8.85 11.38 -37.67
C PRO A 36 8.44 12.83 -37.48
N ARG A 37 8.31 13.56 -38.60
CA ARG A 37 7.96 14.97 -38.61
C ARG A 37 6.64 15.21 -37.89
N ARG A 38 6.62 16.15 -36.93
CA ARG A 38 5.46 16.48 -36.12
C ARG A 38 5.24 17.99 -36.12
N GLN A 39 4.25 18.44 -36.88
CA GLN A 39 3.96 19.86 -37.03
C GLN A 39 2.89 20.32 -36.04
N VAL A 40 3.21 21.41 -35.33
CA VAL A 40 2.25 22.15 -34.50
C VAL A 40 1.86 23.43 -35.25
N ARG A 41 0.56 23.65 -35.38
CA ARG A 41 -0.04 24.89 -35.96
C ARG A 41 -0.82 25.61 -34.88
N ARG A 42 -0.52 26.89 -34.64
CA ARG A 42 -1.30 27.78 -33.76
C ARG A 42 -1.78 29.00 -34.54
N ARG A 43 -3.04 29.34 -34.37
CA ARG A 43 -3.76 30.40 -35.11
C ARG A 43 -4.37 31.41 -34.15
N GLY A 44 -4.88 32.55 -34.70
CA GLY A 44 -5.68 33.54 -33.98
C GLY A 44 -4.87 34.62 -33.29
N PHE A 45 -3.62 34.84 -33.68
CA PHE A 45 -2.81 35.91 -33.10
C PHE A 45 -3.19 37.26 -33.73
N PRO A 46 -3.46 38.32 -32.93
CA PRO A 46 -3.87 39.62 -33.46
C PRO A 46 -2.74 40.34 -34.20
N THR A 47 -1.50 40.09 -33.84
CA THR A 47 -0.32 40.72 -34.45
C THR A 47 0.74 39.69 -34.84
N ARG A 48 1.64 40.03 -35.75
CA ARG A 48 2.79 39.21 -36.10
C ARG A 48 3.72 39.01 -34.90
N GLU A 49 3.89 40.05 -34.10
CA GLU A 49 4.73 40.03 -32.89
C GLU A 49 4.20 39.06 -31.87
N SER A 50 2.88 39.05 -31.59
CA SER A 50 2.27 38.07 -30.69
C SER A 50 2.42 36.63 -31.19
N ALA A 51 2.36 36.41 -32.51
CA ALA A 51 2.63 35.09 -33.08
C ALA A 51 4.11 34.70 -32.96
N GLN A 52 5.05 35.66 -33.10
CA GLN A 52 6.47 35.43 -32.95
C GLN A 52 6.80 35.05 -31.47
N ASN A 53 6.33 35.83 -30.52
CA ASN A 53 6.52 35.58 -29.10
C ASN A 53 6.03 34.19 -28.69
N ALA A 54 4.82 33.81 -29.16
CA ALA A 54 4.27 32.49 -28.91
C ALA A 54 5.07 31.35 -29.59
N LEU A 55 5.63 31.61 -30.77
CA LEU A 55 6.53 30.68 -31.46
C LEU A 55 7.85 30.49 -30.69
N ASP A 56 8.45 31.58 -30.21
CA ASP A 56 9.72 31.57 -29.49
C ASP A 56 9.57 30.86 -28.12
N GLU A 57 8.45 31.09 -27.43
CA GLU A 57 8.10 30.36 -26.20
C GLU A 57 7.95 28.86 -26.45
N LEU A 58 7.24 28.46 -27.52
CA LEU A 58 7.09 27.07 -27.91
C LEU A 58 8.42 26.44 -28.28
N LEU A 59 9.25 27.11 -29.06
CA LEU A 59 10.61 26.63 -29.41
C LEU A 59 11.50 26.49 -28.19
N SER A 60 11.40 27.42 -27.24
CA SER A 60 12.09 27.33 -25.95
C SER A 60 11.63 26.11 -25.16
N SER A 61 10.32 25.86 -25.07
CA SER A 61 9.78 24.69 -24.38
C SER A 61 10.21 23.36 -25.02
N VAL A 62 10.26 23.31 -26.35
CA VAL A 62 10.78 22.14 -27.09
C VAL A 62 12.26 21.92 -26.85
N ARG A 63 13.05 23.00 -26.82
CA ARG A 63 14.50 22.95 -26.58
C ARG A 63 14.84 22.48 -25.16
N THR A 64 14.05 22.93 -24.18
CA THR A 64 14.23 22.55 -22.75
C THR A 64 13.58 21.21 -22.41
N GLY A 65 12.95 20.52 -23.38
CA GLY A 65 12.20 19.28 -23.12
C GLY A 65 10.89 19.49 -22.34
N ALA A 66 10.46 20.72 -22.16
CA ALA A 66 9.24 21.08 -21.43
C ALA A 66 7.98 21.13 -22.32
N TYR A 67 8.10 20.80 -23.61
CA TYR A 67 6.96 20.77 -24.51
C TYR A 67 6.13 19.51 -24.30
N VAL A 68 4.87 19.69 -23.95
CA VAL A 68 3.87 18.63 -23.89
C VAL A 68 2.75 18.97 -24.86
N GLU A 69 2.30 18.01 -25.65
CA GLU A 69 1.20 18.21 -26.58
C GLU A 69 -0.09 18.52 -25.83
N PRO A 70 -0.81 19.58 -26.20
CA PRO A 70 -2.08 19.92 -25.59
C PRO A 70 -3.06 18.77 -25.68
N SER A 71 -3.62 18.37 -24.55
CA SER A 71 -4.59 17.30 -24.43
C SER A 71 -5.75 17.71 -23.54
N ARG A 72 -6.95 17.26 -23.91
CA ARG A 72 -8.17 17.43 -23.09
C ARG A 72 -8.45 16.20 -22.21
N LEU A 73 -7.49 15.27 -22.12
CA LEU A 73 -7.63 14.07 -21.30
C LEU A 73 -7.96 14.45 -19.85
N ALA A 74 -9.13 14.04 -19.36
CA ALA A 74 -9.51 14.27 -17.97
C ALA A 74 -8.61 13.50 -17.01
N PHE A 75 -8.33 14.07 -15.84
CA PHE A 75 -7.48 13.44 -14.82
C PHE A 75 -8.02 12.07 -14.39
N GLY A 76 -9.33 11.94 -14.23
CA GLY A 76 -9.97 10.67 -13.90
C GLY A 76 -9.78 9.60 -14.97
N ASP A 77 -9.87 9.96 -16.25
CA ASP A 77 -9.68 9.03 -17.36
C ASP A 77 -8.22 8.57 -17.44
N TYR A 78 -7.28 9.50 -17.27
CA TYR A 78 -5.87 9.16 -17.14
C TYR A 78 -5.64 8.15 -16.02
N LEU A 79 -6.22 8.36 -14.83
CA LEU A 79 -6.06 7.45 -13.69
C LEU A 79 -6.62 6.05 -13.96
N ARG A 80 -7.72 5.91 -14.73
CA ARG A 80 -8.27 4.61 -15.16
C ARG A 80 -7.25 3.87 -16.04
N VAL A 81 -6.78 4.52 -17.10
CA VAL A 81 -5.78 3.97 -18.02
C VAL A 81 -4.49 3.61 -17.27
N TRP A 82 -4.04 4.49 -16.37
CA TRP A 82 -2.85 4.23 -15.56
C TRP A 82 -3.00 2.99 -14.66
N LEU A 83 -4.15 2.84 -13.97
CA LEU A 83 -4.44 1.66 -13.14
C LEU A 83 -4.45 0.36 -13.93
N ASP A 84 -5.00 0.38 -15.14
CA ASP A 84 -5.06 -0.80 -16.00
C ASP A 84 -3.64 -1.17 -16.49
N GLY A 85 -2.82 -0.17 -16.80
CA GLY A 85 -1.41 -0.37 -17.16
C GLY A 85 -0.53 -0.89 -16.02
N LEU A 86 -0.97 -0.81 -14.75
CA LEU A 86 -0.20 -1.38 -13.64
C LEU A 86 -0.18 -2.92 -13.63
N ALA A 87 -1.09 -3.59 -14.34
CA ALA A 87 -1.14 -5.05 -14.40
C ALA A 87 0.18 -5.65 -14.93
N THR A 88 0.85 -4.97 -15.87
CA THR A 88 2.12 -5.38 -16.47
C THR A 88 3.36 -4.90 -15.69
N SER A 89 3.17 -4.15 -14.60
CA SER A 89 4.28 -3.49 -13.87
C SER A 89 5.04 -4.38 -12.90
N GLY A 90 4.72 -5.68 -12.81
CA GLY A 90 5.28 -6.60 -11.82
C GLY A 90 4.84 -6.32 -10.37
N ARG A 91 3.90 -5.40 -10.15
CA ARG A 91 3.35 -5.11 -8.83
C ARG A 91 2.42 -6.21 -8.36
N ARG A 92 2.36 -6.40 -7.05
CA ARG A 92 1.45 -7.38 -6.46
C ARG A 92 -0.03 -7.00 -6.71
N PRO A 93 -0.89 -7.97 -7.06
CA PRO A 93 -2.32 -7.74 -7.29
C PRO A 93 -3.00 -7.01 -6.13
N THR A 94 -2.64 -7.34 -4.88
CA THR A 94 -3.15 -6.65 -3.66
C THR A 94 -2.84 -5.16 -3.62
N THR A 95 -1.66 -4.75 -4.12
CA THR A 95 -1.26 -3.34 -4.19
C THR A 95 -2.08 -2.60 -5.25
N ILE A 96 -2.22 -3.21 -6.43
CA ILE A 96 -3.00 -2.64 -7.54
C ILE A 96 -4.46 -2.48 -7.13
N ASN A 97 -5.04 -3.52 -6.51
CA ASN A 97 -6.41 -3.47 -5.98
C ASN A 97 -6.57 -2.37 -4.92
N GLY A 98 -5.61 -2.26 -4.00
CA GLY A 98 -5.61 -1.18 -3.01
C GLY A 98 -5.60 0.21 -3.64
N TYR A 99 -4.87 0.41 -4.74
CA TYR A 99 -4.86 1.65 -5.52
C TYR A 99 -6.20 1.87 -6.22
N ARG A 100 -6.67 0.86 -6.98
CA ARG A 100 -7.95 0.89 -7.68
C ARG A 100 -9.09 1.27 -6.75
N ARG A 101 -9.21 0.61 -5.61
CA ARG A 101 -10.25 0.90 -4.62
C ARG A 101 -10.20 2.35 -4.13
N LYS A 102 -9.01 2.88 -3.79
CA LYS A 102 -8.90 4.27 -3.32
C LYS A 102 -9.20 5.28 -4.41
N VAL A 103 -8.68 5.08 -5.62
CA VAL A 103 -8.96 5.96 -6.76
C VAL A 103 -10.44 5.95 -7.09
N THR A 104 -11.07 4.78 -7.23
CA THR A 104 -12.50 4.66 -7.55
C THR A 104 -13.40 5.22 -6.46
N THR A 105 -13.05 5.01 -5.19
CA THR A 105 -13.90 5.43 -4.07
C THR A 105 -13.80 6.93 -3.80
N TYR A 106 -12.63 7.53 -3.97
CA TYR A 106 -12.37 8.89 -3.51
C TYR A 106 -12.10 9.86 -4.65
N VAL A 107 -11.29 9.49 -5.65
CA VAL A 107 -10.85 10.44 -6.68
C VAL A 107 -11.85 10.53 -7.82
N LEU A 108 -12.31 9.40 -8.36
CA LEU A 108 -13.22 9.39 -9.51
C LEU A 108 -14.63 9.94 -9.20
N LYS A 109 -14.96 10.12 -7.92
CA LYS A 109 -16.23 10.71 -7.45
C LYS A 109 -16.10 12.17 -7.09
N ASP A 110 -14.91 12.73 -7.16
CA ASP A 110 -14.62 14.14 -6.84
C ASP A 110 -14.55 14.97 -8.12
N PRO A 111 -14.94 16.26 -8.10
CA PRO A 111 -14.81 17.16 -9.24
C PRO A 111 -13.42 17.19 -9.87
N LEU A 112 -12.36 16.94 -9.08
CA LEU A 112 -10.98 16.85 -9.55
C LEU A 112 -10.82 15.87 -10.72
N ALA A 113 -11.63 14.80 -10.77
CA ALA A 113 -11.56 13.81 -11.85
C ALA A 113 -11.91 14.39 -13.23
N GLN A 114 -12.70 15.46 -13.29
CA GLN A 114 -13.14 16.12 -14.53
C GLN A 114 -12.14 17.17 -15.02
N VAL A 115 -11.20 17.60 -14.18
CA VAL A 115 -10.19 18.60 -14.56
C VAL A 115 -9.26 17.99 -15.61
N PRO A 116 -8.93 18.69 -16.71
CA PRO A 116 -7.95 18.21 -17.67
C PRO A 116 -6.59 17.94 -16.99
N LEU A 117 -5.98 16.79 -17.27
CA LEU A 117 -4.73 16.34 -16.61
C LEU A 117 -3.63 17.42 -16.61
N GLN A 118 -3.49 18.15 -17.73
CA GLN A 118 -2.45 19.17 -17.90
C GLN A 118 -2.72 20.47 -17.14
N THR A 119 -3.93 20.69 -16.69
CA THR A 119 -4.35 21.91 -15.98
C THR A 119 -4.48 21.67 -14.47
N VAL A 120 -4.36 20.43 -14.01
CA VAL A 120 -4.35 20.11 -12.56
C VAL A 120 -3.22 20.86 -11.88
N THR A 121 -3.54 21.56 -10.78
CA THR A 121 -2.59 22.33 -9.97
C THR A 121 -2.37 21.70 -8.60
N ALA A 122 -1.36 22.16 -7.88
CA ALA A 122 -1.16 21.77 -6.47
C ALA A 122 -2.34 22.23 -5.60
N ALA A 123 -2.89 23.41 -5.86
CA ALA A 123 -4.05 23.94 -5.15
C ALA A 123 -5.30 23.06 -5.32
N ASP A 124 -5.53 22.48 -6.52
CA ASP A 124 -6.64 21.54 -6.75
C ASP A 124 -6.48 20.27 -5.90
N LEU A 125 -5.24 19.78 -5.78
CA LEU A 125 -4.93 18.63 -4.91
C LEU A 125 -5.14 18.97 -3.43
N ASP A 126 -4.71 20.14 -2.97
CA ASP A 126 -4.88 20.59 -1.59
C ASP A 126 -6.37 20.78 -1.25
N ALA A 127 -7.13 21.37 -2.15
CA ALA A 127 -8.59 21.50 -2.01
C ALA A 127 -9.27 20.11 -1.97
N PHE A 128 -8.82 19.17 -2.79
CA PHE A 128 -9.29 17.79 -2.76
C PHE A 128 -8.99 17.10 -1.42
N TYR A 129 -7.78 17.24 -0.87
CA TYR A 129 -7.44 16.68 0.44
C TYR A 129 -8.30 17.28 1.55
N SER A 130 -8.57 18.57 1.50
CA SER A 130 -9.45 19.26 2.44
C SER A 130 -10.88 18.69 2.39
N ARG A 131 -11.43 18.46 1.19
CA ARG A 131 -12.74 17.82 1.02
C ARG A 131 -12.78 16.40 1.58
N LEU A 132 -11.70 15.64 1.44
CA LEU A 132 -11.61 14.28 2.02
C LEU A 132 -11.62 14.30 3.55
N LEU A 133 -10.99 15.32 4.15
CA LEU A 133 -10.90 15.48 5.61
C LEU A 133 -12.19 16.06 6.22
N SER A 134 -12.93 16.87 5.46
CA SER A 134 -14.18 17.52 5.92
C SER A 134 -15.45 16.80 5.45
N ARG A 135 -15.31 15.62 4.85
CA ARG A 135 -16.44 14.89 4.26
C ARG A 135 -17.56 14.64 5.27
N ASP A 136 -18.77 15.08 4.94
CA ASP A 136 -19.96 14.91 5.77
C ASP A 136 -20.21 13.45 6.15
N GLY A 137 -20.45 13.21 7.43
CA GLY A 137 -20.79 11.92 8.02
C GLY A 137 -19.62 10.95 8.23
N ARG A 138 -18.51 11.04 7.47
CA ARG A 138 -17.31 10.18 7.67
C ARG A 138 -16.05 10.85 7.12
N PRO A 139 -15.41 11.76 7.85
CA PRO A 139 -14.11 12.28 7.49
C PRO A 139 -13.08 11.16 7.38
N LEU A 140 -12.19 11.26 6.40
CA LEU A 140 -11.12 10.28 6.26
C LEU A 140 -10.00 10.57 7.25
N SER A 141 -9.35 9.49 7.72
CA SER A 141 -8.13 9.66 8.53
C SER A 141 -7.01 10.30 7.71
N LEU A 142 -6.16 11.08 8.39
CA LEU A 142 -4.96 11.69 7.80
C LEU A 142 -4.09 10.67 7.07
N THR A 143 -3.95 9.46 7.64
CA THR A 143 -3.24 8.32 7.02
C THR A 143 -3.86 7.93 5.69
N THR A 144 -5.19 7.88 5.58
CA THR A 144 -5.88 7.53 4.33
C THR A 144 -5.67 8.59 3.27
N VAL A 145 -5.80 9.88 3.63
CA VAL A 145 -5.55 10.99 2.70
C VAL A 145 -4.11 10.98 2.21
N ARG A 146 -3.14 10.75 3.10
CA ARG A 146 -1.74 10.61 2.72
C ARG A 146 -1.47 9.43 1.79
N HIS A 147 -2.13 8.30 1.98
CA HIS A 147 -2.06 7.18 1.03
C HIS A 147 -2.64 7.54 -0.34
N VAL A 148 -3.75 8.28 -0.39
CA VAL A 148 -4.31 8.78 -1.66
C VAL A 148 -3.31 9.71 -2.35
N HIS A 149 -2.72 10.68 -1.63
CA HIS A 149 -1.65 11.52 -2.16
C HIS A 149 -0.50 10.70 -2.75
N THR A 150 -0.02 9.68 -2.05
CA THR A 150 1.07 8.81 -2.54
C THR A 150 0.71 8.12 -3.86
N ILE A 151 -0.54 7.70 -4.02
CA ILE A 151 -1.04 7.09 -5.26
C ILE A 151 -1.07 8.13 -6.39
N LEU A 152 -1.64 9.31 -6.14
CA LEU A 152 -1.72 10.40 -7.11
C LEU A 152 -0.34 10.90 -7.52
N SER A 153 0.56 11.09 -6.56
CA SER A 153 1.95 11.50 -6.83
C SER A 153 2.67 10.48 -7.71
N ARG A 154 2.45 9.18 -7.51
CA ARG A 154 2.99 8.14 -8.37
C ARG A 154 2.41 8.17 -9.78
N ALA A 155 1.08 8.30 -9.90
CA ALA A 155 0.42 8.41 -11.19
C ALA A 155 0.92 9.63 -11.98
N LEU A 156 1.04 10.78 -11.32
CA LEU A 156 1.57 12.01 -11.93
C LEU A 156 3.07 11.90 -12.27
N THR A 157 3.87 11.15 -11.50
CA THR A 157 5.26 10.85 -11.90
C THR A 157 5.31 9.99 -13.17
N ASP A 158 4.40 9.04 -13.30
CA ASP A 158 4.34 8.22 -14.51
C ASP A 158 3.79 9.04 -15.71
N ALA A 159 2.89 10.02 -15.49
CA ALA A 159 2.45 10.99 -16.51
C ALA A 159 3.59 11.91 -16.98
N GLU A 160 4.38 12.42 -16.04
CA GLU A 160 5.58 13.24 -16.32
C GLU A 160 6.59 12.45 -17.17
N ARG A 161 6.89 11.19 -16.81
CA ARG A 161 7.81 10.32 -17.59
C ARG A 161 7.33 9.95 -18.99
N ARG A 162 6.01 10.05 -19.23
CA ARG A 162 5.39 9.77 -20.54
C ARG A 162 5.11 11.04 -21.34
N ASP A 163 5.64 12.16 -20.90
CA ASP A 163 5.45 13.48 -21.52
C ASP A 163 3.97 13.86 -21.67
N LEU A 164 3.10 13.40 -20.76
CA LEU A 164 1.69 13.79 -20.70
C LEU A 164 1.49 15.10 -19.94
N ILE A 165 2.39 15.42 -19.02
CA ILE A 165 2.44 16.67 -18.24
C ILE A 165 3.90 17.13 -18.14
N VAL A 166 4.11 18.44 -18.00
CA VAL A 166 5.44 19.04 -17.86
C VAL A 166 6.11 18.68 -16.54
N ARG A 167 5.33 18.60 -15.46
CA ARG A 167 5.83 18.34 -14.10
C ARG A 167 4.79 17.70 -13.22
N ASN A 168 5.22 16.91 -12.26
CA ASN A 168 4.35 16.34 -11.23
C ASN A 168 3.98 17.40 -10.18
N VAL A 169 2.76 17.91 -10.25
CA VAL A 169 2.24 18.96 -9.34
C VAL A 169 2.04 18.46 -7.90
N ALA A 170 1.87 17.13 -7.69
CA ALA A 170 1.73 16.58 -6.35
C ALA A 170 2.98 16.79 -5.47
N ARG A 171 4.15 17.02 -6.05
CA ARG A 171 5.36 17.36 -5.29
C ARG A 171 5.28 18.72 -4.60
N ARG A 172 4.37 19.59 -5.04
CA ARG A 172 4.14 20.93 -4.48
C ARG A 172 2.86 21.03 -3.64
N ALA A 173 2.03 20.00 -3.67
CA ALA A 173 0.84 19.90 -2.84
C ALA A 173 1.21 19.63 -1.38
N THR A 174 0.33 19.99 -0.48
CA THR A 174 0.50 19.92 0.99
C THR A 174 -0.39 18.82 1.60
N PRO A 175 -0.07 17.53 1.43
CA PRO A 175 -0.80 16.46 2.08
C PRO A 175 -0.56 16.48 3.60
N PRO A 176 -1.39 15.81 4.41
CA PRO A 176 -1.14 15.64 5.84
C PRO A 176 0.30 15.18 6.10
N SER A 177 0.97 15.78 7.08
CA SER A 177 2.37 15.44 7.39
C SER A 177 2.53 13.97 7.79
N PRO A 178 3.70 13.35 7.61
CA PRO A 178 3.95 11.98 8.05
C PRO A 178 3.67 11.78 9.54
N THR A 179 4.06 12.77 10.36
CA THR A 179 3.86 12.73 11.81
C THR A 179 2.39 12.82 12.18
N ALA A 180 1.63 13.76 11.60
CA ALA A 180 0.18 13.88 11.83
C ALA A 180 -0.60 12.65 11.31
N ALA A 181 -0.12 12.02 10.23
CA ALA A 181 -0.72 10.82 9.65
C ALA A 181 -0.26 9.51 10.33
N ARG A 182 0.53 9.58 11.39
CA ARG A 182 0.94 8.39 12.14
C ARG A 182 -0.29 7.72 12.74
N SER A 183 -0.40 6.41 12.56
CA SER A 183 -1.47 5.65 13.20
C SER A 183 -1.32 5.71 14.72
N PRO A 184 -2.42 5.76 15.48
CA PRO A 184 -2.36 5.60 16.93
C PRO A 184 -1.57 4.34 17.30
N GLU A 185 -0.95 4.36 18.47
CA GLU A 185 -0.26 3.19 19.01
C GLU A 185 -1.18 1.98 19.01
N ALA A 186 -0.61 0.83 18.68
CA ALA A 186 -1.35 -0.41 18.69
C ALA A 186 -1.78 -0.73 20.13
N ARG A 187 -3.07 -0.98 20.32
CA ARG A 187 -3.56 -1.47 21.61
C ARG A 187 -3.13 -2.92 21.78
N THR A 188 -2.52 -3.23 22.90
CA THR A 188 -2.07 -4.59 23.23
C THR A 188 -2.86 -5.11 24.43
N TRP A 189 -3.08 -6.39 24.49
CA TRP A 189 -3.58 -7.06 25.68
C TRP A 189 -2.42 -7.39 26.63
N THR A 190 -2.69 -7.32 27.95
CA THR A 190 -1.75 -7.83 28.95
C THR A 190 -1.69 -9.35 28.91
N PRO A 191 -0.71 -10.01 29.55
CA PRO A 191 -0.64 -11.47 29.64
C PRO A 191 -1.91 -12.08 30.25
N GLU A 192 -2.51 -11.45 31.25
CA GLU A 192 -3.75 -11.88 31.92
C GLU A 192 -4.95 -11.79 30.98
N GLN A 193 -5.08 -10.67 30.24
CA GLN A 193 -6.13 -10.47 29.26
C GLN A 193 -6.02 -11.49 28.11
N LEU A 194 -4.78 -11.73 27.66
CA LEU A 194 -4.53 -12.73 26.63
C LEU A 194 -4.88 -14.14 27.10
N ARG A 195 -4.52 -14.48 28.35
CA ARG A 195 -4.89 -15.76 28.97
C ARG A 195 -6.40 -15.93 29.04
N THR A 196 -7.12 -14.91 29.52
CA THR A 196 -8.59 -14.90 29.59
C THR A 196 -9.21 -15.13 28.22
N PHE A 197 -8.76 -14.41 27.18
CA PHE A 197 -9.25 -14.58 25.82
C PHE A 197 -9.00 -16.00 25.30
N LEU A 198 -7.78 -16.53 25.45
CA LEU A 198 -7.41 -17.85 24.93
C LEU A 198 -8.17 -18.97 25.65
N HIS A 199 -8.50 -18.80 26.91
CA HIS A 199 -9.35 -19.72 27.65
C HIS A 199 -10.80 -19.68 27.11
N THR A 200 -11.40 -18.50 27.03
CA THR A 200 -12.77 -18.32 26.54
C THR A 200 -12.95 -18.76 25.08
N ALA A 201 -11.94 -18.53 24.25
CA ALA A 201 -11.96 -18.90 22.83
C ALA A 201 -11.43 -20.32 22.56
N GLY A 202 -11.06 -21.10 23.58
CA GLY A 202 -10.43 -22.42 23.42
C GLY A 202 -11.27 -23.39 22.59
N ASP A 203 -12.58 -23.44 22.84
CA ASP A 203 -13.53 -24.31 22.12
C ASP A 203 -14.05 -23.72 20.82
N HIS A 204 -13.73 -22.48 20.53
CA HIS A 204 -14.11 -21.85 19.25
C HIS A 204 -13.45 -22.57 18.09
N HIS A 205 -14.15 -22.72 16.95
CA HIS A 205 -13.60 -23.35 15.74
C HIS A 205 -12.22 -22.78 15.33
N HIS A 206 -11.97 -21.48 15.54
CA HIS A 206 -10.67 -20.83 15.32
C HIS A 206 -9.80 -20.74 16.59
N GLY A 207 -10.10 -21.41 17.68
CA GLY A 207 -9.37 -21.29 18.95
C GLY A 207 -7.87 -21.62 18.80
N ALA A 208 -7.56 -22.72 18.11
CA ALA A 208 -6.18 -23.09 17.80
C ALA A 208 -5.45 -22.03 16.94
N LEU A 209 -6.13 -21.41 15.97
CA LEU A 209 -5.60 -20.33 15.15
C LEU A 209 -5.32 -19.08 16.00
N PHE A 210 -6.23 -18.72 16.89
CA PHE A 210 -6.05 -17.56 17.78
C PHE A 210 -4.87 -17.76 18.74
N ARG A 211 -4.74 -18.98 19.28
CA ARG A 211 -3.58 -19.31 20.12
C ARG A 211 -2.29 -19.22 19.33
N LEU A 212 -2.22 -19.84 18.16
CA LEU A 212 -1.01 -19.77 17.34
C LEU A 212 -0.66 -18.33 16.99
N ALA A 213 -1.65 -17.49 16.64
CA ALA A 213 -1.47 -16.06 16.37
C ALA A 213 -0.84 -15.32 17.55
N ALA A 214 -1.37 -15.57 18.76
CA ALA A 214 -0.91 -14.93 19.99
C ALA A 214 0.50 -15.38 20.40
N MET A 215 0.81 -16.68 20.28
CA MET A 215 2.08 -17.26 20.74
C MET A 215 3.22 -17.16 19.74
N THR A 216 2.94 -16.84 18.48
CA THR A 216 3.98 -16.76 17.44
C THR A 216 4.08 -15.39 16.77
N GLY A 217 3.06 -14.55 16.89
CA GLY A 217 2.99 -13.26 16.20
C GLY A 217 2.91 -13.37 14.67
N LEU A 218 2.52 -14.52 14.10
CA LEU A 218 2.36 -14.69 12.67
C LEU A 218 1.31 -13.70 12.12
N ARG A 219 1.53 -13.25 10.88
CA ARG A 219 0.54 -12.43 10.18
C ARG A 219 -0.69 -13.28 9.83
N ARG A 220 -1.85 -12.65 9.80
CA ARG A 220 -3.13 -13.32 9.49
C ARG A 220 -3.06 -14.15 8.20
N GLY A 221 -2.48 -13.60 7.14
CA GLY A 221 -2.32 -14.32 5.88
C GLY A 221 -1.31 -15.46 5.94
N GLU A 222 -0.28 -15.37 6.79
CA GLU A 222 0.68 -16.46 7.05
C GLU A 222 -0.03 -17.62 7.76
N LEU A 223 -0.87 -17.33 8.75
CA LEU A 223 -1.69 -18.35 9.43
C LEU A 223 -2.66 -19.06 8.49
N CYS A 224 -3.37 -18.29 7.65
CA CYS A 224 -4.30 -18.89 6.66
C CYS A 224 -3.59 -19.73 5.59
N GLY A 225 -2.31 -19.45 5.30
CA GLY A 225 -1.52 -20.19 4.32
C GLY A 225 -0.57 -21.23 4.92
N LEU A 226 -0.63 -21.47 6.24
CA LEU A 226 0.22 -22.45 6.91
C LEU A 226 -0.26 -23.87 6.56
N ARG A 227 0.65 -24.75 6.17
CA ARG A 227 0.39 -26.14 5.82
C ARG A 227 0.95 -27.09 6.89
N TRP A 228 0.36 -28.27 7.01
CA TRP A 228 0.86 -29.30 7.92
C TRP A 228 2.27 -29.74 7.55
N SER A 229 2.61 -29.78 6.27
CA SER A 229 3.97 -30.04 5.78
C SER A 229 5.01 -28.98 6.19
N ASP A 230 4.57 -27.82 6.66
CA ASP A 230 5.44 -26.77 7.20
C ASP A 230 5.52 -26.79 8.75
N VAL A 231 4.86 -27.75 9.44
CA VAL A 231 4.81 -27.83 10.91
C VAL A 231 5.36 -29.15 11.40
N ASP A 232 6.48 -29.09 12.10
CA ASP A 232 7.01 -30.20 12.87
C ASP A 232 6.54 -30.06 14.33
N ILE A 233 5.44 -30.76 14.66
CA ILE A 233 4.87 -30.72 16.01
C ILE A 233 5.79 -31.43 17.02
N ALA A 234 6.56 -32.44 16.60
CA ALA A 234 7.45 -33.18 17.48
C ALA A 234 8.66 -32.32 17.87
N ALA A 235 9.27 -31.64 16.91
CA ALA A 235 10.34 -30.68 17.15
C ALA A 235 9.85 -29.35 17.74
N GLY A 236 8.53 -29.10 17.80
CA GLY A 236 7.98 -27.85 18.27
C GLY A 236 8.34 -26.66 17.38
N ARG A 237 8.32 -26.82 16.06
CA ARG A 237 8.77 -25.79 15.10
C ARG A 237 7.87 -25.71 13.88
N LEU A 238 7.70 -24.51 13.33
CA LEU A 238 7.04 -24.28 12.07
C LEU A 238 7.86 -23.38 11.13
N LEU A 239 7.59 -23.50 9.83
CA LEU A 239 8.23 -22.72 8.77
C LEU A 239 7.20 -21.83 8.08
N VAL A 240 7.44 -20.51 8.07
CA VAL A 240 6.60 -19.55 7.35
C VAL A 240 7.08 -19.43 5.91
N ARG A 241 6.34 -19.98 4.95
CA ARG A 241 6.71 -20.00 3.52
C ARG A 241 5.70 -19.30 2.64
N ARG A 242 4.42 -19.31 3.04
CA ARG A 242 3.28 -18.90 2.21
C ARG A 242 2.43 -17.86 2.94
N THR A 243 1.63 -17.17 2.18
CA THR A 243 0.61 -16.25 2.69
C THR A 243 -0.62 -16.31 1.81
N ILE A 244 -1.79 -16.31 2.43
CA ILE A 244 -3.07 -16.16 1.73
C ILE A 244 -3.54 -14.73 1.89
N THR A 245 -4.02 -14.15 0.80
CA THR A 245 -4.62 -12.81 0.76
C THR A 245 -5.95 -12.86 0.02
N ALA A 246 -6.85 -11.94 0.30
CA ALA A 246 -8.07 -11.77 -0.47
C ALA A 246 -7.93 -10.55 -1.40
N VAL A 247 -8.20 -10.76 -2.69
CA VAL A 247 -8.21 -9.73 -3.73
C VAL A 247 -9.54 -9.86 -4.46
N ASP A 248 -10.37 -8.84 -4.46
CA ASP A 248 -11.70 -8.84 -5.09
C ASP A 248 -12.56 -10.08 -4.70
N ARG A 249 -12.54 -10.42 -3.41
CA ARG A 249 -13.18 -11.61 -2.82
C ARG A 249 -12.56 -12.95 -3.21
N GLN A 250 -11.62 -12.98 -4.15
CA GLN A 250 -10.89 -14.18 -4.49
C GLN A 250 -9.73 -14.41 -3.54
N ILE A 251 -9.51 -15.66 -3.17
CA ILE A 251 -8.37 -16.07 -2.36
C ILE A 251 -7.18 -16.27 -3.28
N VAL A 252 -6.10 -15.54 -2.97
CA VAL A 252 -4.85 -15.62 -3.70
C VAL A 252 -3.76 -16.12 -2.76
N GLU A 253 -3.21 -17.29 -3.09
CA GLU A 253 -2.00 -17.79 -2.44
C GLU A 253 -0.78 -17.10 -3.04
N GLY A 254 0.17 -16.75 -2.19
CA GLY A 254 1.43 -16.15 -2.62
C GLY A 254 2.57 -16.55 -1.71
N THR A 255 3.78 -16.45 -2.22
CA THR A 255 4.96 -16.58 -1.37
C THR A 255 5.12 -15.34 -0.48
N VAL A 256 5.75 -15.50 0.68
CA VAL A 256 6.08 -14.38 1.55
C VAL A 256 6.96 -13.34 0.83
N LYS A 257 6.84 -12.06 1.22
CA LYS A 257 7.35 -10.89 0.45
C LYS A 257 8.87 -10.84 0.25
N SER A 258 9.64 -11.48 1.12
CA SER A 258 11.11 -11.39 1.10
C SER A 258 11.73 -12.67 1.66
N ALA A 259 13.02 -12.90 1.40
CA ALA A 259 13.78 -13.98 2.00
C ALA A 259 13.71 -13.95 3.55
N ARG A 260 13.75 -12.76 4.16
CA ARG A 260 13.58 -12.57 5.61
C ARG A 260 12.20 -12.94 6.16
N SER A 261 11.18 -12.95 5.31
CA SER A 261 9.84 -13.39 5.70
C SER A 261 9.72 -14.91 5.73
N ARG A 262 10.63 -15.64 5.05
CA ARG A 262 10.80 -17.09 5.22
C ARG A 262 11.60 -17.29 6.50
N ARG A 263 10.97 -17.87 7.49
CA ARG A 263 11.57 -18.03 8.80
C ARG A 263 11.04 -19.25 9.52
N ALA A 264 11.85 -19.81 10.39
CA ALA A 264 11.41 -20.78 11.38
C ALA A 264 10.88 -20.04 12.61
N VAL A 265 9.87 -20.59 13.25
CA VAL A 265 9.31 -20.09 14.51
C VAL A 265 9.11 -21.28 15.44
N ASP A 266 9.78 -21.26 16.60
CA ASP A 266 9.63 -22.28 17.61
C ASP A 266 8.32 -22.09 18.39
N LEU A 267 7.70 -23.21 18.75
CA LEU A 267 6.43 -23.30 19.46
C LEU A 267 6.67 -23.67 20.92
N ASP A 268 5.89 -23.09 21.81
CA ASP A 268 5.81 -23.56 23.19
C ASP A 268 5.07 -24.91 23.26
N PRO A 269 5.34 -25.74 24.30
CA PRO A 269 4.78 -27.10 24.43
C PRO A 269 3.24 -27.10 24.40
N GLU A 270 2.60 -26.11 25.00
CA GLU A 270 1.13 -26.01 25.05
C GLU A 270 0.52 -25.67 23.70
N THR A 271 1.16 -24.78 22.92
CA THR A 271 0.74 -24.50 21.53
C THR A 271 0.89 -25.74 20.65
N ALA A 272 1.98 -26.49 20.81
CA ALA A 272 2.15 -27.76 20.11
C ALA A 272 1.06 -28.79 20.50
N ARG A 273 0.68 -28.87 21.79
CA ARG A 273 -0.40 -29.73 22.27
C ARG A 273 -1.76 -29.34 21.63
N VAL A 274 -2.06 -28.05 21.59
CA VAL A 274 -3.29 -27.53 20.97
C VAL A 274 -3.33 -27.83 19.47
N LEU A 275 -2.19 -27.71 18.76
CA LEU A 275 -2.11 -28.05 17.34
C LEU A 275 -2.32 -29.56 17.09
N ARG A 276 -1.79 -30.45 17.96
CA ARG A 276 -2.08 -31.90 17.85
C ARG A 276 -3.57 -32.19 17.99
N ALA A 277 -4.23 -31.58 18.98
CA ALA A 277 -5.66 -31.74 19.20
C ALA A 277 -6.46 -31.19 18.02
N HIS A 278 -6.05 -30.05 17.46
CA HIS A 278 -6.66 -29.46 16.27
C HIS A 278 -6.53 -30.38 15.04
N ARG A 279 -5.34 -30.95 14.80
CA ARG A 279 -5.11 -31.89 13.69
C ARG A 279 -6.02 -33.10 13.79
N ARG A 280 -6.18 -33.67 14.99
CA ARG A 280 -7.08 -34.79 15.21
C ARG A 280 -8.53 -34.44 14.86
N ARG A 281 -9.06 -33.32 15.38
CA ARG A 281 -10.41 -32.86 15.04
C ARG A 281 -10.58 -32.63 13.53
N GLN A 282 -9.63 -32.03 12.88
CA GLN A 282 -9.66 -31.79 11.43
C GLN A 282 -9.69 -33.09 10.65
N LEU A 283 -8.97 -34.13 11.08
CA LEU A 283 -9.01 -35.46 10.44
C LEU A 283 -10.38 -36.13 10.65
N GLU A 284 -10.97 -36.00 11.83
CA GLU A 284 -12.34 -36.48 12.13
C GLU A 284 -13.38 -35.76 11.25
N GLU A 285 -13.32 -34.43 11.14
CA GLU A 285 -14.17 -33.64 10.25
C GLU A 285 -14.02 -34.05 8.79
N ARG A 286 -12.78 -34.25 8.33
CA ARG A 286 -12.49 -34.74 6.98
C ARG A 286 -13.12 -36.12 6.69
N MET A 287 -13.04 -37.04 7.66
CA MET A 287 -13.65 -38.36 7.53
C MET A 287 -15.19 -38.27 7.43
N LEU A 288 -15.81 -37.37 8.20
CA LEU A 288 -17.26 -37.15 8.16
C LEU A 288 -17.73 -36.55 6.83
N ILE A 289 -16.97 -35.64 6.25
CA ILE A 289 -17.31 -34.97 4.97
C ILE A 289 -17.01 -35.88 3.77
N GLY A 290 -16.01 -36.75 3.87
CA GLY A 290 -15.63 -37.70 2.85
C GLY A 290 -15.23 -37.04 1.53
N VAL A 291 -15.85 -37.43 0.43
CA VAL A 291 -15.52 -36.96 -0.94
C VAL A 291 -15.75 -35.46 -1.18
N GLY A 292 -16.51 -34.81 -0.29
CA GLY A 292 -16.70 -33.35 -0.34
C GLY A 292 -15.54 -32.53 0.22
N TYR A 293 -14.56 -33.18 0.86
CA TYR A 293 -13.39 -32.49 1.40
C TYR A 293 -12.26 -32.40 0.38
N THR A 294 -11.82 -31.19 0.09
CA THR A 294 -10.62 -30.97 -0.76
C THR A 294 -9.40 -30.70 0.11
N ASP A 295 -8.42 -31.62 0.07
CA ASP A 295 -7.21 -31.50 0.87
C ASP A 295 -6.20 -30.53 0.26
N HIS A 296 -6.02 -29.39 0.86
CA HIS A 296 -5.00 -28.39 0.54
C HIS A 296 -3.81 -28.41 1.53
N ASP A 297 -3.71 -29.43 2.38
CA ASP A 297 -2.68 -29.54 3.44
C ASP A 297 -2.68 -28.39 4.45
N LEU A 298 -3.76 -27.62 4.55
CA LEU A 298 -3.84 -26.42 5.40
C LEU A 298 -4.01 -26.80 6.87
N VAL A 299 -3.25 -26.15 7.74
CA VAL A 299 -3.44 -26.25 9.19
C VAL A 299 -4.80 -25.70 9.59
N PHE A 300 -5.21 -24.58 9.01
CA PHE A 300 -6.50 -23.95 9.26
C PHE A 300 -7.30 -23.87 7.97
N ALA A 301 -8.16 -24.85 7.78
CA ALA A 301 -9.04 -24.94 6.63
C ALA A 301 -10.51 -24.72 7.04
N ALA A 302 -11.34 -24.37 6.08
CA ALA A 302 -12.78 -24.42 6.20
C ALA A 302 -13.25 -25.89 6.31
N PRO A 303 -14.49 -26.17 6.73
CA PRO A 303 -14.96 -27.55 6.89
C PRO A 303 -14.81 -28.42 5.64
N ASP A 304 -14.96 -27.83 4.45
CA ASP A 304 -14.77 -28.48 3.14
C ASP A 304 -13.30 -28.60 2.70
N GLY A 305 -12.35 -28.18 3.54
CA GLY A 305 -10.91 -28.16 3.25
C GLY A 305 -10.42 -26.90 2.53
N ALA A 306 -11.32 -26.02 2.10
CA ALA A 306 -10.97 -24.79 1.39
C ALA A 306 -10.18 -23.80 2.30
N PRO A 307 -9.33 -22.97 1.70
CA PRO A 307 -8.62 -21.95 2.48
C PRO A 307 -9.57 -20.89 3.03
N TRP A 308 -9.37 -20.52 4.29
CA TRP A 308 -10.11 -19.40 4.90
C TRP A 308 -9.77 -18.07 4.24
N ASN A 309 -10.81 -17.28 3.97
CA ASN A 309 -10.61 -15.87 3.66
C ASN A 309 -10.04 -15.16 4.90
N PRO A 310 -8.85 -14.52 4.82
CA PRO A 310 -8.24 -13.85 5.98
C PRO A 310 -9.15 -12.81 6.64
N ASP A 311 -10.01 -12.12 5.87
CA ASP A 311 -10.94 -11.15 6.43
C ASP A 311 -12.06 -11.82 7.25
N ALA A 312 -12.46 -13.03 6.90
CA ALA A 312 -13.40 -13.82 7.70
C ALA A 312 -12.80 -14.20 9.05
N VAL A 313 -11.54 -14.62 9.09
CA VAL A 313 -10.80 -14.89 10.33
C VAL A 313 -10.73 -13.63 11.22
N GLY A 314 -10.45 -12.45 10.62
CA GLY A 314 -10.44 -11.20 11.37
C GLY A 314 -11.81 -10.86 11.98
N ARG A 315 -12.91 -11.10 11.24
CA ARG A 315 -14.28 -10.92 11.76
C ARG A 315 -14.63 -11.94 12.84
N ALA A 316 -14.19 -13.19 12.69
CA ALA A 316 -14.38 -14.24 13.70
C ALA A 316 -13.69 -13.85 15.02
N PHE A 317 -12.44 -13.36 14.95
CA PHE A 317 -11.72 -12.84 16.11
C PHE A 317 -12.51 -11.70 16.79
N THR A 318 -12.98 -10.72 16.01
CA THR A 318 -13.75 -9.59 16.57
C THR A 318 -15.00 -10.05 17.29
N ARG A 319 -15.71 -11.05 16.74
CA ARG A 319 -16.89 -11.64 17.42
C ARG A 319 -16.47 -12.39 18.69
N ALA A 320 -15.45 -13.26 18.62
CA ALA A 320 -14.97 -13.99 19.79
C ALA A 320 -14.52 -13.05 20.93
N ALA A 321 -13.77 -12.00 20.60
CA ALA A 321 -13.33 -11.00 21.56
C ALA A 321 -14.50 -10.18 22.16
N ALA A 322 -15.59 -9.97 21.42
CA ALA A 322 -16.77 -9.26 21.92
C ALA A 322 -17.54 -10.03 23.01
N HIS A 323 -17.36 -11.35 23.10
CA HIS A 323 -17.92 -12.17 24.19
C HIS A 323 -17.09 -12.11 25.48
N THR A 324 -15.98 -11.35 25.47
CA THR A 324 -15.18 -11.08 26.66
C THR A 324 -15.32 -9.62 27.08
N ALA A 325 -15.16 -9.33 28.36
CA ALA A 325 -15.13 -7.94 28.88
C ALA A 325 -13.78 -7.23 28.60
N LEU A 326 -12.97 -7.73 27.66
CA LEU A 326 -11.65 -7.22 27.38
C LEU A 326 -11.67 -5.97 26.48
N PRO A 327 -10.64 -5.11 26.57
CA PRO A 327 -10.50 -3.98 25.66
C PRO A 327 -10.50 -4.43 24.19
N ARG A 328 -11.17 -3.69 23.33
CA ARG A 328 -11.22 -4.02 21.89
C ARG A 328 -9.85 -3.82 21.24
N ILE A 329 -9.35 -4.90 20.62
CA ILE A 329 -8.19 -4.91 19.74
C ILE A 329 -8.54 -5.54 18.38
N ARG A 330 -7.71 -5.32 17.38
CA ARG A 330 -7.83 -5.99 16.09
C ARG A 330 -7.08 -7.31 16.12
N PHE A 331 -7.39 -8.24 15.24
CA PHE A 331 -6.64 -9.50 15.11
C PHE A 331 -5.12 -9.27 14.96
N HIS A 332 -4.73 -8.24 14.20
CA HIS A 332 -3.30 -7.92 14.02
C HIS A 332 -2.63 -7.45 15.31
N ASP A 333 -3.39 -6.95 16.24
CA ASP A 333 -2.85 -6.45 17.52
C ASP A 333 -2.43 -7.60 18.45
N LEU A 334 -2.85 -8.87 18.21
CA LEU A 334 -2.25 -10.05 18.85
C LEU A 334 -0.74 -10.16 18.56
N ARG A 335 -0.34 -9.83 17.34
CA ARG A 335 1.09 -9.78 16.99
C ARG A 335 1.80 -8.63 17.70
N HIS A 336 1.14 -7.49 17.88
CA HIS A 336 1.68 -6.39 18.68
C HIS A 336 1.83 -6.81 20.15
N SER A 337 0.82 -7.48 20.73
CA SER A 337 0.90 -8.02 22.09
C SER A 337 2.07 -9.01 22.25
N HIS A 338 2.24 -9.93 21.27
CA HIS A 338 3.36 -10.88 21.27
C HIS A 338 4.72 -10.17 21.26
N ALA A 339 4.90 -9.15 20.40
CA ALA A 339 6.14 -8.37 20.33
C ALA A 339 6.42 -7.62 21.64
N THR A 340 5.39 -6.95 22.18
CA THR A 340 5.45 -6.23 23.45
C THR A 340 5.87 -7.15 24.61
N HIS A 341 5.24 -8.32 24.71
CA HIS A 341 5.56 -9.27 25.78
C HIS A 341 6.98 -9.84 25.68
N LEU A 342 7.45 -10.15 24.47
CA LEU A 342 8.82 -10.61 24.26
C LEU A 342 9.85 -9.54 24.69
N LEU A 343 9.64 -8.29 24.30
CA LEU A 343 10.54 -7.20 24.64
C LEU A 343 10.48 -6.86 26.13
N ALA A 344 9.29 -6.86 26.73
CA ALA A 344 9.11 -6.68 28.17
C ALA A 344 9.76 -7.83 28.99
N ALA A 345 9.83 -9.04 28.43
CA ALA A 345 10.54 -10.16 29.00
C ALA A 345 12.07 -10.13 28.74
N GLY A 346 12.61 -9.04 28.20
CA GLY A 346 14.05 -8.87 27.97
C GLY A 346 14.58 -9.52 26.70
N ALA A 347 13.72 -10.01 25.79
CA ALA A 347 14.19 -10.61 24.54
C ALA A 347 14.91 -9.57 23.66
N ASN A 348 16.02 -9.98 23.05
CA ASN A 348 16.77 -9.14 22.14
C ASN A 348 15.90 -8.65 20.97
N PRO A 349 15.84 -7.33 20.69
CA PRO A 349 15.04 -6.77 19.60
C PRO A 349 15.33 -7.39 18.22
N ARG A 350 16.56 -7.86 17.99
CA ARG A 350 16.92 -8.55 16.75
C ARG A 350 16.21 -9.91 16.66
N LEU A 351 16.17 -10.68 17.75
CA LEU A 351 15.43 -11.94 17.82
C LEU A 351 13.94 -11.71 17.57
N VAL A 352 13.35 -10.69 18.20
CA VAL A 352 11.94 -10.33 18.00
C VAL A 352 11.68 -9.95 16.54
N SER A 353 12.56 -9.15 15.94
CA SER A 353 12.48 -8.76 14.53
C SER A 353 12.53 -9.97 13.59
N GLU A 354 13.44 -10.90 13.82
CA GLU A 354 13.60 -12.15 13.05
C GLU A 354 12.37 -13.05 13.21
N ARG A 355 11.94 -13.30 14.46
CA ARG A 355 10.75 -14.11 14.77
C ARG A 355 9.49 -13.58 14.10
N LEU A 356 9.32 -12.28 14.10
CA LEU A 356 8.18 -11.61 13.45
C LEU A 356 8.35 -11.47 11.93
N GLY A 357 9.57 -11.53 11.39
CA GLY A 357 9.86 -11.27 9.98
C GLY A 357 9.63 -9.79 9.63
N HIS A 358 10.18 -8.88 10.43
CA HIS A 358 10.24 -7.46 10.11
C HIS A 358 11.36 -7.19 9.09
N ALA A 359 11.18 -6.17 8.27
CA ALA A 359 12.18 -5.82 7.25
C ALA A 359 13.50 -5.34 7.87
N THR A 360 13.43 -4.63 8.99
CA THR A 360 14.57 -4.09 9.74
C THR A 360 14.32 -4.18 11.24
N VAL A 361 15.41 -4.27 12.02
CA VAL A 361 15.33 -4.17 13.49
C VAL A 361 14.86 -2.78 13.93
N GLY A 362 15.25 -1.73 13.19
CA GLY A 362 14.80 -0.36 13.42
C GLY A 362 13.28 -0.26 13.48
N PHE A 363 12.55 -0.96 12.59
CA PHE A 363 11.08 -0.99 12.66
C PHE A 363 10.57 -1.57 13.99
N THR A 364 11.23 -2.60 14.54
CA THR A 364 10.86 -3.17 15.86
C THR A 364 11.09 -2.15 16.96
N LEU A 365 12.22 -1.44 16.94
CA LEU A 365 12.56 -0.41 17.92
C LEU A 365 11.64 0.81 17.81
N ASP A 366 11.34 1.26 16.60
CA ASP A 366 10.45 2.41 16.35
C ASP A 366 9.02 2.17 16.87
N VAL A 367 8.56 0.91 16.81
CA VAL A 367 7.18 0.55 17.22
C VAL A 367 7.09 0.16 18.69
N TYR A 368 8.11 -0.50 19.24
CA TYR A 368 8.04 -1.13 20.56
C TYR A 368 9.14 -0.68 21.53
N GLY A 369 10.04 0.22 21.14
CA GLY A 369 11.16 0.64 21.99
C GLY A 369 10.71 1.24 23.33
N HIS A 370 9.51 1.81 23.37
CA HIS A 370 8.92 2.41 24.59
C HIS A 370 8.55 1.37 25.68
N VAL A 371 8.40 0.09 25.34
CA VAL A 371 8.08 -0.97 26.31
C VAL A 371 9.32 -1.69 26.87
N MET A 372 10.50 -1.32 26.37
CA MET A 372 11.74 -1.89 26.91
C MET A 372 12.02 -1.25 28.27
N PRO A 373 12.20 -2.05 29.35
CA PRO A 373 12.57 -1.50 30.64
C PRO A 373 13.88 -0.71 30.50
N GLY A 374 14.05 0.33 31.34
CA GLY A 374 15.21 1.19 31.33
C GLY A 374 16.50 0.41 31.59
N GLN A 375 17.11 -0.07 30.53
CA GLN A 375 18.34 -0.88 30.58
C GLN A 375 19.59 -0.05 30.95
N GLN A 376 19.43 1.25 31.19
CA GLN A 376 20.55 2.15 31.52
C GLN A 376 21.21 1.78 32.86
N ALA A 377 20.39 1.50 33.87
CA ALA A 377 20.90 1.11 35.18
C ALA A 377 21.57 -0.29 35.13
N ASP A 378 20.90 -1.24 34.46
CA ASP A 378 21.42 -2.59 34.28
C ASP A 378 22.70 -2.59 33.44
N ALA A 379 22.77 -1.77 32.39
CA ALA A 379 23.97 -1.61 31.57
C ALA A 379 25.11 -0.98 32.36
N ALA A 380 24.84 0.05 33.17
CA ALA A 380 25.85 0.65 34.04
C ALA A 380 26.37 -0.35 35.08
N ALA A 381 25.47 -1.10 35.74
CA ALA A 381 25.83 -2.14 36.68
C ALA A 381 26.65 -3.26 36.03
N ALA A 382 26.27 -3.69 34.83
CA ALA A 382 27.00 -4.71 34.09
C ALA A 382 28.43 -4.26 33.71
N VAL A 383 28.61 -3.01 33.28
CA VAL A 383 29.94 -2.46 32.99
C VAL A 383 30.76 -2.34 34.28
N ALA A 384 30.17 -1.84 35.37
CA ALA A 384 30.86 -1.78 36.66
C ALA A 384 31.31 -3.16 37.12
N ALA A 385 30.46 -4.18 37.04
CA ALA A 385 30.81 -5.54 37.38
C ALA A 385 31.93 -6.16 36.50
N LEU A 386 32.08 -5.70 35.26
CA LEU A 386 33.17 -6.16 34.37
C LEU A 386 34.50 -5.43 34.64
N VAL A 387 34.45 -4.20 35.19
CA VAL A 387 35.63 -3.36 35.41
C VAL A 387 36.15 -3.50 36.88
N ASP A 388 35.24 -3.58 37.82
CA ASP A 388 35.54 -3.59 39.26
C ASP A 388 35.63 -4.97 39.88
N GLY A 389 35.17 -6.00 39.11
CA GLY A 389 35.05 -7.35 39.52
C GLY A 389 35.92 -8.34 39.44
#